data_f58d52eb332f9178d1cc60b27430aa27
#
_entry.id   f58d52eb332f9178d1cc60b27430aa27
#
_cell.length_a   1.000
_cell.length_b   1.000
_cell.length_c   1.000
_cell.angle_alpha   90.00
_cell.angle_beta   90.00
_cell.angle_gamma   90.00
#
_symmetry.space_group_name_H-M   'P 1'
#
loop_
_entity.id
_entity.type
_entity.pdbx_description
1 polymer ?
#
loop_
_entity_poly.entity_id
_entity_poly.type
_entity_poly.pdbx_seq_one_letter_code
_entity_poly.pdbx_strand_id
1 'polypeptide(L)'
;MVVSPSPQPAADSRTGAEPPAIRVLGLRKNYGSVVALDGVDITIERGEFFTLLGPSGSGKTTLLRLIAGFERPDAGVIELGGRDISRVPPYARDVNTVFQDYALFPHMTVAENVQYGLRVRRVPRAERRERARRALEMVRLGGLGERKPTQLSGGQRQRVALARAIVNEPQVLLLDEPLGALDFKLRQEMQIELQHVQREVGITFVYVTHDQEEALAMSDRIAVLSNGRIEQVGTPLEVYERPQTDFVAGFIGISNLIERDGRHMTIRPEKIRLLAEGEEPPLGARVETGRIRDVIYVGVLTRYIVDLDAGGELVVARQNQQAPAATHDMGQAPARIAWLPDQTITISQGEDAHQ
;
A
#
# COMPACT_ATOMS: atom_id res chain seq x y z
N MET A 1 55.15 23.49 -27.47
CA MET A 1 53.84 22.81 -27.51
C MET A 1 53.32 22.75 -26.09
N VAL A 2 52.37 23.63 -25.77
CA VAL A 2 51.72 23.66 -24.48
C VAL A 2 50.41 22.87 -24.61
N VAL A 3 50.35 21.75 -23.88
CA VAL A 3 49.16 20.91 -23.88
C VAL A 3 48.17 21.52 -22.85
N SER A 4 47.03 22.00 -23.33
CA SER A 4 45.90 22.48 -22.52
C SER A 4 45.22 21.30 -21.82
N PRO A 5 44.86 21.38 -20.54
CA PRO A 5 44.12 20.35 -19.85
C PRO A 5 42.64 20.36 -20.31
N SER A 6 42.09 19.18 -20.55
CA SER A 6 40.67 18.95 -20.87
C SER A 6 39.78 19.37 -19.68
N PRO A 7 38.58 19.92 -19.93
CA PRO A 7 37.67 20.31 -18.89
C PRO A 7 37.11 19.09 -18.13
N GLN A 8 37.21 19.09 -16.80
CA GLN A 8 36.50 18.18 -15.94
C GLN A 8 34.99 18.44 -16.05
N PRO A 9 34.15 17.40 -16.01
CA PRO A 9 32.71 17.60 -15.98
C PRO A 9 32.30 18.31 -14.69
N ALA A 10 31.54 19.37 -14.83
CA ALA A 10 31.02 20.18 -13.74
C ALA A 10 30.22 19.28 -12.76
N ALA A 11 30.62 19.33 -11.50
CA ALA A 11 29.83 18.77 -10.40
C ALA A 11 28.50 19.53 -10.35
N ASP A 12 27.41 18.79 -10.56
CA ASP A 12 26.05 19.27 -10.51
C ASP A 12 25.76 19.68 -9.05
N SER A 13 25.78 20.99 -8.80
CA SER A 13 25.47 21.61 -7.50
C SER A 13 23.95 21.55 -7.30
N ARG A 14 23.42 20.37 -6.92
CA ARG A 14 22.04 20.24 -6.48
C ARG A 14 21.92 20.74 -5.05
N THR A 15 21.09 21.75 -4.90
CA THR A 15 20.43 22.25 -3.69
C THR A 15 20.44 21.28 -2.53
N GLY A 16 20.75 21.80 -1.31
CA GLY A 16 20.95 21.06 -0.04
C GLY A 16 19.74 20.35 0.56
N ALA A 17 18.95 19.64 -0.27
CA ALA A 17 17.91 18.72 0.20
C ALA A 17 18.58 17.37 0.58
N GLU A 18 18.22 16.84 1.73
CA GLU A 18 18.66 15.51 2.12
C GLU A 18 18.22 14.47 1.07
N PRO A 19 19.06 13.45 0.78
CA PRO A 19 18.68 12.40 -0.17
C PRO A 19 17.47 11.61 0.36
N PRO A 20 16.60 11.10 -0.55
CA PRO A 20 15.48 10.27 -0.16
C PRO A 20 15.93 9.03 0.63
N ALA A 21 15.02 8.43 1.40
CA ALA A 21 15.33 7.21 2.14
C ALA A 21 15.68 6.06 1.19
N ILE A 22 14.85 5.86 0.15
CA ILE A 22 15.09 4.86 -0.90
C ILE A 22 14.89 5.50 -2.27
N ARG A 23 15.78 5.18 -3.20
CA ARG A 23 15.61 5.46 -4.61
C ARG A 23 15.90 4.20 -5.43
N VAL A 24 14.96 3.81 -6.26
CA VAL A 24 15.06 2.67 -7.18
C VAL A 24 15.00 3.22 -8.59
N LEU A 25 15.93 2.78 -9.44
CA LEU A 25 16.09 3.28 -10.82
C LEU A 25 16.20 2.12 -11.78
N GLY A 26 15.23 2.01 -12.70
CA GLY A 26 15.21 1.05 -13.80
C GLY A 26 15.35 -0.40 -13.34
N LEU A 27 14.78 -0.75 -12.17
CA LEU A 27 15.01 -2.04 -11.52
C LEU A 27 14.35 -3.17 -12.29
N ARG A 28 15.13 -4.20 -12.61
CA ARG A 28 14.66 -5.41 -13.31
C ARG A 28 15.02 -6.67 -12.52
N LYS A 29 14.11 -7.64 -12.53
CA LYS A 29 14.33 -8.96 -11.94
C LYS A 29 13.57 -10.04 -12.70
N ASN A 30 14.30 -11.09 -13.07
CA ASN A 30 13.74 -12.28 -13.73
C ASN A 30 14.00 -13.53 -12.87
N TYR A 31 13.08 -14.48 -12.91
CA TYR A 31 13.22 -15.81 -12.37
C TYR A 31 13.01 -16.81 -13.52
N GLY A 32 14.10 -17.25 -14.14
CA GLY A 32 14.05 -18.02 -15.38
C GLY A 32 13.38 -17.21 -16.52
N SER A 33 12.25 -17.69 -17.02
CA SER A 33 11.46 -17.01 -18.05
C SER A 33 10.44 -16.00 -17.48
N VAL A 34 10.25 -15.95 -16.16
CA VAL A 34 9.25 -15.08 -15.54
C VAL A 34 9.89 -13.74 -15.22
N VAL A 35 9.33 -12.67 -15.78
CA VAL A 35 9.70 -11.28 -15.47
C VAL A 35 8.95 -10.88 -14.20
N ALA A 36 9.66 -10.75 -13.07
CA ALA A 36 9.09 -10.38 -11.79
C ALA A 36 9.05 -8.86 -11.61
N LEU A 37 10.04 -8.13 -12.14
CA LEU A 37 10.08 -6.66 -12.21
C LEU A 37 10.63 -6.23 -13.55
N ASP A 38 10.00 -5.23 -14.16
CA ASP A 38 10.34 -4.71 -15.49
C ASP A 38 10.49 -3.19 -15.50
N GLY A 39 11.67 -2.71 -15.14
CA GLY A 39 12.01 -1.29 -15.21
C GLY A 39 11.31 -0.44 -14.16
N VAL A 40 11.32 -0.88 -12.90
CA VAL A 40 10.68 -0.16 -11.78
C VAL A 40 11.50 1.04 -11.35
N ASP A 41 10.85 2.21 -11.28
CA ASP A 41 11.37 3.46 -10.75
C ASP A 41 10.52 3.93 -9.57
N ILE A 42 11.13 4.12 -8.39
CA ILE A 42 10.46 4.60 -7.18
C ILE A 42 11.39 5.51 -6.38
N THR A 43 10.83 6.57 -5.82
CA THR A 43 11.45 7.40 -4.79
C THR A 43 10.58 7.39 -3.54
N ILE A 44 11.17 7.02 -2.40
CA ILE A 44 10.52 6.98 -1.08
C ILE A 44 11.23 7.99 -0.19
N GLU A 45 10.48 8.94 0.34
CA GLU A 45 11.03 10.02 1.14
C GLU A 45 11.34 9.57 2.59
N ARG A 46 12.13 10.36 3.31
CA ARG A 46 12.46 10.06 4.71
C ARG A 46 11.24 10.24 5.61
N GLY A 47 11.03 9.29 6.52
CA GLY A 47 9.92 9.31 7.46
C GLY A 47 8.56 9.02 6.81
N GLU A 48 8.51 8.62 5.55
CA GLU A 48 7.29 8.29 4.82
C GLU A 48 6.77 6.90 5.20
N PHE A 49 5.46 6.76 5.32
CA PHE A 49 4.76 5.47 5.31
C PHE A 49 4.38 5.16 3.86
N PHE A 50 5.22 4.43 3.16
CA PHE A 50 5.06 4.11 1.75
C PHE A 50 4.55 2.68 1.55
N THR A 51 3.46 2.52 0.79
CA THR A 51 2.87 1.20 0.54
C THR A 51 3.07 0.73 -0.89
N LEU A 52 3.50 -0.52 -1.03
CA LEU A 52 3.49 -1.29 -2.27
C LEU A 52 2.21 -2.12 -2.31
N LEU A 53 1.28 -1.76 -3.17
CA LEU A 53 -0.04 -2.38 -3.30
C LEU A 53 -0.18 -3.04 -4.67
N GLY A 54 -0.89 -4.17 -4.76
CA GLY A 54 -1.16 -4.84 -6.03
C GLY A 54 -1.63 -6.28 -5.81
N PRO A 55 -2.11 -6.96 -6.85
CA PRO A 55 -2.53 -8.36 -6.76
C PRO A 55 -1.37 -9.31 -6.46
N SER A 56 -1.68 -10.57 -6.14
CA SER A 56 -0.67 -11.60 -5.97
C SER A 56 0.13 -11.77 -7.27
N GLY A 57 1.45 -11.91 -7.14
CA GLY A 57 2.35 -12.04 -8.28
C GLY A 57 2.73 -10.73 -9.00
N SER A 58 2.28 -9.56 -8.54
CA SER A 58 2.62 -8.27 -9.18
C SER A 58 4.06 -7.79 -8.95
N GLY A 59 4.87 -8.48 -8.15
CA GLY A 59 6.29 -8.14 -7.92
C GLY A 59 6.59 -7.45 -6.58
N LYS A 60 5.60 -7.14 -5.73
CA LYS A 60 5.77 -6.41 -4.44
C LYS A 60 6.83 -7.04 -3.52
N THR A 61 6.65 -8.32 -3.18
CA THR A 61 7.59 -9.06 -2.32
C THR A 61 8.97 -9.20 -2.97
N THR A 62 9.04 -9.31 -4.31
CA THR A 62 10.31 -9.29 -5.03
C THR A 62 11.03 -7.96 -4.86
N LEU A 63 10.33 -6.85 -5.05
CA LEU A 63 10.87 -5.50 -4.84
C LEU A 63 11.36 -5.31 -3.39
N LEU A 64 10.55 -5.71 -2.42
CA LEU A 64 10.92 -5.66 -1.01
C LEU A 64 12.17 -6.48 -0.71
N ARG A 65 12.29 -7.72 -1.26
CA ARG A 65 13.47 -8.58 -1.09
C ARG A 65 14.73 -8.01 -1.73
N LEU A 66 14.59 -7.33 -2.86
CA LEU A 66 15.70 -6.62 -3.51
C LEU A 66 16.19 -5.45 -2.65
N ILE A 67 15.27 -4.65 -2.07
CA ILE A 67 15.61 -3.56 -1.14
C ILE A 67 16.27 -4.13 0.14
N ALA A 68 15.76 -5.24 0.66
CA ALA A 68 16.32 -5.93 1.83
C ALA A 68 17.70 -6.58 1.54
N GLY A 69 18.02 -6.84 0.26
CA GLY A 69 19.26 -7.52 -0.16
C GLY A 69 19.22 -9.02 -0.10
N PHE A 70 18.05 -9.64 0.09
CA PHE A 70 17.86 -11.09 -0.01
C PHE A 70 17.94 -11.59 -1.44
N GLU A 71 17.68 -10.70 -2.40
CA GLU A 71 17.81 -10.93 -3.83
C GLU A 71 18.74 -9.88 -4.46
N ARG A 72 19.29 -10.20 -5.63
CA ARG A 72 20.08 -9.27 -6.42
C ARG A 72 19.31 -8.86 -7.67
N PRO A 73 19.32 -7.58 -8.03
CA PRO A 73 18.72 -7.13 -9.27
C PRO A 73 19.52 -7.67 -10.48
N ASP A 74 18.83 -7.89 -11.58
CA ASP A 74 19.47 -8.24 -12.86
C ASP A 74 19.92 -6.97 -13.61
N ALA A 75 19.17 -5.86 -13.41
CA ALA A 75 19.54 -4.52 -13.90
C ALA A 75 18.95 -3.45 -12.98
N GLY A 76 19.44 -2.22 -13.12
CA GLY A 76 19.01 -1.08 -12.32
C GLY A 76 19.81 -0.90 -11.05
N VAL A 77 19.44 0.14 -10.27
CA VAL A 77 20.14 0.57 -9.05
C VAL A 77 19.14 0.76 -7.92
N ILE A 78 19.58 0.40 -6.71
CA ILE A 78 18.87 0.68 -5.44
C ILE A 78 19.78 1.53 -4.58
N GLU A 79 19.32 2.72 -4.24
CA GLU A 79 20.02 3.63 -3.32
C GLU A 79 19.28 3.69 -1.98
N LEU A 80 20.05 3.71 -0.87
CA LEU A 80 19.58 3.96 0.48
C LEU A 80 20.31 5.19 1.03
N GLY A 81 19.56 6.25 1.31
CA GLY A 81 20.14 7.52 1.75
C GLY A 81 21.18 8.08 0.79
N GLY A 82 20.98 7.91 -0.53
CA GLY A 82 21.89 8.36 -1.59
C GLY A 82 23.11 7.47 -1.83
N ARG A 83 23.17 6.28 -1.22
CA ARG A 83 24.26 5.30 -1.42
C ARG A 83 23.74 4.09 -2.18
N ASP A 84 24.41 3.69 -3.24
CA ASP A 84 24.10 2.45 -3.97
C ASP A 84 24.31 1.22 -3.06
N ILE A 85 23.22 0.49 -2.83
CA ILE A 85 23.18 -0.75 -2.04
C ILE A 85 22.90 -1.99 -2.88
N SER A 86 22.83 -1.90 -4.20
CA SER A 86 22.40 -2.98 -5.10
C SER A 86 23.20 -4.28 -4.88
N ARG A 87 24.47 -4.17 -4.50
CA ARG A 87 25.37 -5.30 -4.25
C ARG A 87 25.74 -5.51 -2.77
N VAL A 88 25.24 -4.65 -1.88
CA VAL A 88 25.50 -4.74 -0.44
C VAL A 88 24.69 -5.91 0.14
N PRO A 89 25.31 -6.82 0.93
CA PRO A 89 24.60 -7.94 1.53
C PRO A 89 23.61 -7.47 2.61
N PRO A 90 22.55 -8.29 2.92
CA PRO A 90 21.47 -7.88 3.83
C PRO A 90 21.94 -7.37 5.19
N TYR A 91 22.90 -8.06 5.80
CA TYR A 91 23.40 -7.73 7.15
C TYR A 91 24.18 -6.40 7.22
N ALA A 92 24.60 -5.86 6.07
CA ALA A 92 25.34 -4.60 5.96
C ALA A 92 24.47 -3.43 5.49
N ARG A 93 23.18 -3.68 5.21
CA ARG A 93 22.20 -2.63 4.89
C ARG A 93 21.58 -2.09 6.17
N ASP A 94 21.34 -0.80 6.22
CA ASP A 94 20.64 -0.16 7.34
C ASP A 94 19.13 -0.23 7.18
N VAL A 95 18.65 -1.45 6.94
CA VAL A 95 17.24 -1.80 6.84
C VAL A 95 16.93 -2.99 7.74
N ASN A 96 15.72 -3.05 8.28
CA ASN A 96 15.22 -4.22 8.98
C ASN A 96 13.93 -4.70 8.31
N THR A 97 13.65 -6.00 8.40
CA THR A 97 12.45 -6.61 7.80
C THR A 97 11.61 -7.30 8.86
N VAL A 98 10.30 -7.05 8.83
CA VAL A 98 9.27 -7.84 9.51
C VAL A 98 8.61 -8.74 8.46
N PHE A 99 8.75 -10.05 8.65
CA PHE A 99 8.17 -11.05 7.75
C PHE A 99 6.73 -11.38 8.13
N GLN A 100 5.97 -11.93 7.21
CA GLN A 100 4.57 -12.32 7.37
C GLN A 100 4.35 -13.32 8.54
N ASP A 101 5.28 -14.24 8.78
CA ASP A 101 5.27 -15.23 9.86
C ASP A 101 5.93 -14.73 11.16
N TYR A 102 6.31 -13.43 11.18
CA TYR A 102 7.00 -12.75 12.30
C TYR A 102 8.41 -13.27 12.59
N ALA A 103 8.79 -14.48 12.19
CA ALA A 103 10.09 -15.13 12.37
C ALA A 103 10.69 -14.95 13.78
N LEU A 104 9.88 -15.10 14.83
CA LEU A 104 10.35 -15.02 16.22
C LEU A 104 11.10 -16.29 16.59
N PHE A 105 12.17 -16.13 17.38
CA PHE A 105 12.94 -17.26 17.93
C PHE A 105 12.14 -17.93 19.06
N PRO A 106 11.58 -19.14 18.87
CA PRO A 106 10.64 -19.74 19.84
C PRO A 106 11.31 -20.16 21.15
N HIS A 107 12.61 -20.39 21.15
CA HIS A 107 13.41 -20.78 22.30
C HIS A 107 13.84 -19.58 23.19
N MET A 108 13.74 -18.36 22.66
CA MET A 108 14.09 -17.12 23.37
C MET A 108 12.86 -16.48 23.99
N THR A 109 13.05 -15.73 25.07
CA THR A 109 12.01 -14.84 25.62
C THR A 109 11.72 -13.67 24.69
N VAL A 110 10.64 -12.93 24.97
CA VAL A 110 10.30 -11.68 24.27
C VAL A 110 11.45 -10.68 24.36
N ALA A 111 11.98 -10.46 25.56
CA ALA A 111 13.10 -9.54 25.77
C ALA A 111 14.35 -9.98 25.03
N GLU A 112 14.65 -11.27 24.98
CA GLU A 112 15.79 -11.83 24.25
C GLU A 112 15.61 -11.69 22.74
N ASN A 113 14.41 -11.92 22.21
CA ASN A 113 14.08 -11.68 20.79
C ASN A 113 14.37 -10.22 20.40
N VAL A 114 13.87 -9.27 21.18
CA VAL A 114 14.08 -7.83 20.90
C VAL A 114 15.56 -7.46 21.01
N GLN A 115 16.29 -7.97 22.02
CA GLN A 115 17.71 -7.71 22.22
C GLN A 115 18.63 -8.38 21.18
N TYR A 116 18.12 -9.31 20.35
CA TYR A 116 18.98 -10.15 19.52
C TYR A 116 19.85 -9.35 18.56
N GLY A 117 19.29 -8.41 17.82
CA GLY A 117 20.04 -7.56 16.88
C GLY A 117 21.11 -6.72 17.57
N LEU A 118 20.78 -6.13 18.72
CA LEU A 118 21.73 -5.37 19.53
C LEU A 118 22.87 -6.25 20.07
N ARG A 119 22.57 -7.53 20.40
CA ARG A 119 23.59 -8.49 20.83
C ARG A 119 24.58 -8.83 19.72
N VAL A 120 24.07 -9.02 18.49
CA VAL A 120 24.91 -9.24 17.29
C VAL A 120 25.79 -8.04 17.02
N ARG A 121 25.29 -6.82 17.21
CA ARG A 121 26.04 -5.55 17.10
C ARG A 121 26.96 -5.28 18.30
N ARG A 122 27.06 -6.21 19.27
CA ARG A 122 27.90 -6.13 20.47
C ARG A 122 27.58 -4.93 21.38
N VAL A 123 26.35 -4.44 21.38
CA VAL A 123 25.92 -3.37 22.30
C VAL A 123 26.01 -3.87 23.75
N PRO A 124 26.48 -3.06 24.72
CA PRO A 124 26.61 -3.44 26.14
C PRO A 124 25.29 -3.94 26.74
N ARG A 125 25.39 -4.93 27.68
CA ARG A 125 24.20 -5.61 28.23
C ARG A 125 23.19 -4.66 28.90
N ALA A 126 23.67 -3.67 29.62
CA ALA A 126 22.81 -2.70 30.31
C ALA A 126 22.02 -1.87 29.28
N GLU A 127 22.69 -1.34 28.27
CA GLU A 127 22.09 -0.56 27.18
C GLU A 127 21.10 -1.41 26.37
N ARG A 128 21.42 -2.66 26.03
CA ARG A 128 20.49 -3.56 25.31
C ARG A 128 19.19 -3.77 26.08
N ARG A 129 19.28 -3.98 27.40
CA ARG A 129 18.09 -4.17 28.23
C ARG A 129 17.21 -2.93 28.25
N GLU A 130 17.83 -1.76 28.37
CA GLU A 130 17.09 -0.50 28.41
C GLU A 130 16.44 -0.19 27.06
N ARG A 131 17.18 -0.34 25.94
CA ARG A 131 16.62 -0.15 24.60
C ARG A 131 15.49 -1.13 24.30
N ALA A 132 15.65 -2.42 24.66
CA ALA A 132 14.59 -3.42 24.50
C ALA A 132 13.35 -3.12 25.35
N ARG A 133 13.54 -2.63 26.61
CA ARG A 133 12.45 -2.21 27.46
C ARG A 133 11.63 -1.09 26.82
N ARG A 134 12.31 -0.04 26.33
CA ARG A 134 11.65 1.07 25.63
C ARG A 134 10.92 0.61 24.36
N ALA A 135 11.55 -0.22 23.55
CA ALA A 135 10.92 -0.76 22.33
C ALA A 135 9.67 -1.60 22.67
N LEU A 136 9.68 -2.37 23.76
CA LEU A 136 8.49 -3.13 24.21
C LEU A 136 7.40 -2.21 24.77
N GLU A 137 7.75 -1.14 25.45
CA GLU A 137 6.78 -0.15 25.94
C GLU A 137 6.09 0.58 24.79
N MET A 138 6.86 1.00 23.77
CA MET A 138 6.35 1.63 22.56
C MET A 138 5.28 0.79 21.84
N VAL A 139 5.44 -0.52 21.77
CA VAL A 139 4.46 -1.45 21.22
C VAL A 139 3.46 -2.00 22.25
N ARG A 140 3.33 -1.36 23.42
CA ARG A 140 2.40 -1.73 24.51
C ARG A 140 2.56 -3.16 25.03
N LEU A 141 3.79 -3.67 25.06
CA LEU A 141 4.14 -4.99 25.60
C LEU A 141 5.02 -4.89 26.86
N GLY A 142 5.03 -3.75 27.54
CA GLY A 142 5.67 -3.59 28.84
C GLY A 142 5.21 -4.68 29.81
N GLY A 143 6.14 -5.33 30.50
CA GLY A 143 5.85 -6.42 31.44
C GLY A 143 5.73 -7.83 30.84
N LEU A 144 5.77 -8.01 29.50
CA LEU A 144 5.73 -9.34 28.87
C LEU A 144 7.13 -9.87 28.48
N GLY A 145 8.21 -9.20 28.88
CA GLY A 145 9.58 -9.50 28.47
C GLY A 145 10.06 -10.93 28.76
N GLU A 146 9.61 -11.53 29.87
CA GLU A 146 10.01 -12.88 30.29
C GLU A 146 9.20 -14.01 29.64
N ARG A 147 8.12 -13.68 28.91
CA ARG A 147 7.31 -14.70 28.21
C ARG A 147 8.04 -15.20 26.96
N LYS A 148 7.67 -16.42 26.54
CA LYS A 148 8.08 -16.98 25.25
C LYS A 148 7.04 -16.67 24.16
N PRO A 149 7.41 -16.63 22.88
CA PRO A 149 6.48 -16.39 21.76
C PRO A 149 5.28 -17.32 21.74
N THR A 150 5.43 -18.56 22.20
CA THR A 150 4.34 -19.57 22.30
C THR A 150 3.26 -19.20 23.30
N GLN A 151 3.53 -18.30 24.23
CA GLN A 151 2.61 -17.82 25.27
C GLN A 151 1.88 -16.53 24.87
N LEU A 152 2.05 -16.08 23.63
CA LEU A 152 1.52 -14.82 23.11
C LEU A 152 0.40 -15.05 22.09
N SER A 153 -0.55 -14.11 22.03
CA SER A 153 -1.52 -14.02 20.92
C SER A 153 -0.85 -13.65 19.60
N GLY A 154 -1.54 -13.81 18.48
CA GLY A 154 -1.06 -13.40 17.15
C GLY A 154 -0.59 -11.94 17.11
N GLY A 155 -1.45 -11.01 17.54
CA GLY A 155 -1.11 -9.59 17.60
C GLY A 155 0.04 -9.26 18.56
N GLN A 156 0.14 -9.98 19.71
CA GLN A 156 1.30 -9.81 20.59
C GLN A 156 2.60 -10.28 19.93
N ARG A 157 2.59 -11.40 19.20
CA ARG A 157 3.78 -11.85 18.43
C ARG A 157 4.19 -10.84 17.38
N GLN A 158 3.24 -10.25 16.66
CA GLN A 158 3.50 -9.20 15.69
C GLN A 158 4.16 -7.98 16.34
N ARG A 159 3.63 -7.49 17.45
CA ARG A 159 4.21 -6.38 18.21
C ARG A 159 5.64 -6.68 18.68
N VAL A 160 5.93 -7.91 19.10
CA VAL A 160 7.31 -8.32 19.42
C VAL A 160 8.22 -8.25 18.21
N ALA A 161 7.75 -8.72 17.04
CA ALA A 161 8.51 -8.64 15.79
C ALA A 161 8.79 -7.18 15.39
N LEU A 162 7.80 -6.30 15.54
CA LEU A 162 7.93 -4.86 15.34
C LEU A 162 8.98 -4.27 16.30
N ALA A 163 8.86 -4.53 17.60
CA ALA A 163 9.82 -4.06 18.61
C ALA A 163 11.26 -4.55 18.31
N ARG A 164 11.41 -5.82 17.87
CA ARG A 164 12.70 -6.39 17.44
C ARG A 164 13.28 -5.68 16.22
N ALA A 165 12.43 -5.22 15.33
CA ALA A 165 12.86 -4.52 14.13
C ALA A 165 13.26 -3.06 14.40
N ILE A 166 12.47 -2.33 15.21
CA ILE A 166 12.73 -0.90 15.50
C ILE A 166 13.85 -0.67 16.50
N VAL A 167 14.13 -1.62 17.41
CA VAL A 167 15.15 -1.46 18.46
C VAL A 167 16.56 -1.18 17.92
N ASN A 168 16.82 -1.58 16.67
CA ASN A 168 18.07 -1.34 15.97
C ASN A 168 18.16 0.07 15.35
N GLU A 169 17.08 0.84 15.38
CA GLU A 169 16.96 2.19 14.79
C GLU A 169 17.41 2.21 13.31
N PRO A 170 16.81 1.38 12.44
CA PRO A 170 17.17 1.35 11.02
C PRO A 170 16.69 2.61 10.31
N GLN A 171 17.33 2.98 9.17
CA GLN A 171 16.82 4.06 8.32
C GLN A 171 15.46 3.70 7.71
N VAL A 172 15.26 2.43 7.37
CA VAL A 172 14.04 1.93 6.73
C VAL A 172 13.59 0.62 7.38
N LEU A 173 12.29 0.52 7.65
CA LEU A 173 11.62 -0.70 8.07
C LEU A 173 10.78 -1.26 6.91
N LEU A 174 11.08 -2.49 6.53
CA LEU A 174 10.36 -3.23 5.50
C LEU A 174 9.35 -4.17 6.16
N LEU A 175 8.09 -4.14 5.72
CA LEU A 175 6.99 -4.90 6.29
C LEU A 175 6.33 -5.73 5.19
N ASP A 176 6.49 -7.06 5.22
CA ASP A 176 5.96 -7.98 4.20
C ASP A 176 4.64 -8.60 4.69
N GLU A 177 3.50 -8.05 4.28
CA GLU A 177 2.13 -8.46 4.63
C GLU A 177 1.93 -8.72 6.14
N PRO A 178 2.36 -7.82 7.04
CA PRO A 178 2.43 -8.12 8.46
C PRO A 178 1.06 -8.31 9.12
N LEU A 179 -0.04 -7.85 8.52
CA LEU A 179 -1.40 -7.94 9.05
C LEU A 179 -2.22 -9.09 8.46
N GLY A 180 -1.70 -9.79 7.44
CA GLY A 180 -2.45 -10.78 6.67
C GLY A 180 -2.98 -11.99 7.48
N ALA A 181 -2.33 -12.34 8.59
CA ALA A 181 -2.72 -13.46 9.44
C ALA A 181 -3.68 -13.09 10.59
N LEU A 182 -4.12 -11.83 10.69
CA LEU A 182 -4.96 -11.33 11.78
C LEU A 182 -6.44 -11.32 11.40
N ASP A 183 -7.32 -11.54 12.41
CA ASP A 183 -8.75 -11.28 12.26
C ASP A 183 -9.04 -9.78 12.04
N PHE A 184 -10.24 -9.48 11.55
CA PHE A 184 -10.63 -8.13 11.13
C PHE A 184 -10.46 -7.08 12.23
N LYS A 185 -10.94 -7.38 13.45
CA LYS A 185 -10.89 -6.41 14.57
C LYS A 185 -9.46 -6.11 15.00
N LEU A 186 -8.67 -7.16 15.16
CA LEU A 186 -7.26 -7.05 15.56
C LEU A 186 -6.45 -6.34 14.46
N ARG A 187 -6.78 -6.58 13.19
CA ARG A 187 -6.16 -5.90 12.05
C ARG A 187 -6.37 -4.39 12.12
N GLN A 188 -7.61 -3.93 12.35
CA GLN A 188 -7.90 -2.51 12.51
C GLN A 188 -7.14 -1.87 13.70
N GLU A 189 -7.08 -2.56 14.83
CA GLU A 189 -6.31 -2.08 15.99
C GLU A 189 -4.82 -1.95 15.65
N MET A 190 -4.27 -2.92 14.92
CA MET A 190 -2.86 -2.95 14.53
C MET A 190 -2.50 -1.91 13.46
N GLN A 191 -3.42 -1.58 12.55
CA GLN A 191 -3.22 -0.48 11.58
C GLN A 191 -2.96 0.85 12.30
N ILE A 192 -3.83 1.18 13.27
CA ILE A 192 -3.67 2.40 14.09
C ILE A 192 -2.35 2.38 14.85
N GLU A 193 -1.98 1.23 15.41
CA GLU A 193 -0.75 1.07 16.19
C GLU A 193 0.50 1.24 15.32
N LEU A 194 0.52 0.66 14.11
CA LEU A 194 1.63 0.80 13.18
C LEU A 194 1.86 2.26 12.79
N GLN A 195 0.79 3.02 12.53
CA GLN A 195 0.90 4.45 12.25
C GLN A 195 1.45 5.24 13.46
N HIS A 196 0.98 4.92 14.67
CA HIS A 196 1.47 5.57 15.89
C HIS A 196 2.96 5.30 16.10
N VAL A 197 3.38 4.03 15.98
CA VAL A 197 4.79 3.65 16.11
C VAL A 197 5.64 4.35 15.05
N GLN A 198 5.21 4.37 13.79
CA GLN A 198 5.94 5.02 12.71
C GLN A 198 6.15 6.52 12.98
N ARG A 199 5.10 7.23 13.43
CA ARG A 199 5.19 8.66 13.79
C ARG A 199 6.09 8.91 14.99
N GLU A 200 6.07 8.03 15.99
CA GLU A 200 6.86 8.15 17.22
C GLU A 200 8.35 7.92 16.95
N VAL A 201 8.70 6.91 16.12
CA VAL A 201 10.09 6.60 15.78
C VAL A 201 10.64 7.50 14.66
N GLY A 202 9.78 8.05 13.78
CA GLY A 202 10.16 8.92 12.67
C GLY A 202 10.99 8.23 11.57
N ILE A 203 11.00 6.89 11.51
CA ILE A 203 11.72 6.14 10.46
C ILE A 203 10.81 5.89 9.25
N THR A 204 11.41 5.63 8.11
CA THR A 204 10.68 5.32 6.87
C THR A 204 10.14 3.89 6.92
N PHE A 205 8.84 3.71 6.60
CA PHE A 205 8.22 2.40 6.47
C PHE A 205 7.95 2.09 5.00
N VAL A 206 8.32 0.89 4.56
CA VAL A 206 7.90 0.31 3.27
C VAL A 206 7.01 -0.89 3.58
N TYR A 207 5.75 -0.73 3.30
CA TYR A 207 4.69 -1.68 3.64
C TYR A 207 4.20 -2.40 2.39
N VAL A 208 4.18 -3.72 2.41
CA VAL A 208 3.63 -4.55 1.34
C VAL A 208 2.28 -5.10 1.77
N THR A 209 1.28 -4.93 0.95
CA THR A 209 -0.05 -5.52 1.15
C THR A 209 -0.76 -5.79 -0.18
N HIS A 210 -1.76 -6.63 -0.15
CA HIS A 210 -2.76 -6.78 -1.21
C HIS A 210 -4.13 -6.22 -0.78
N ASP A 211 -4.24 -5.76 0.47
CA ASP A 211 -5.45 -5.17 1.04
C ASP A 211 -5.49 -3.66 0.76
N GLN A 212 -6.52 -3.24 0.02
CA GLN A 212 -6.69 -1.85 -0.40
C GLN A 212 -7.06 -0.94 0.77
N GLU A 213 -7.84 -1.46 1.74
CA GLU A 213 -8.26 -0.68 2.91
C GLU A 213 -7.04 -0.36 3.79
N GLU A 214 -6.12 -1.32 3.96
CA GLU A 214 -4.85 -1.09 4.65
C GLU A 214 -4.04 0.02 3.99
N ALA A 215 -3.86 -0.08 2.66
CA ALA A 215 -3.08 0.89 1.90
C ALA A 215 -3.69 2.31 1.98
N LEU A 216 -5.00 2.43 1.76
CA LEU A 216 -5.71 3.72 1.80
C LEU A 216 -5.72 4.34 3.21
N ALA A 217 -5.82 3.51 4.26
CA ALA A 217 -5.94 4.00 5.63
C ALA A 217 -4.61 4.44 6.25
N MET A 218 -3.48 3.81 5.86
CA MET A 218 -2.22 3.99 6.59
C MET A 218 -1.17 4.81 5.85
N SER A 219 -1.22 4.89 4.53
CA SER A 219 -0.10 5.37 3.72
C SER A 219 -0.07 6.89 3.54
N ASP A 220 1.12 7.45 3.49
CA ASP A 220 1.33 8.79 2.94
C ASP A 220 1.29 8.75 1.41
N ARG A 221 1.91 7.70 0.81
CA ARG A 221 1.85 7.41 -0.63
C ARG A 221 1.77 5.92 -0.90
N ILE A 222 1.13 5.58 -2.01
CA ILE A 222 0.90 4.21 -2.48
C ILE A 222 1.51 4.08 -3.88
N ALA A 223 2.30 3.03 -4.10
CA ALA A 223 2.64 2.55 -5.43
C ALA A 223 1.77 1.34 -5.77
N VAL A 224 0.97 1.45 -6.81
CA VAL A 224 0.17 0.34 -7.34
C VAL A 224 0.99 -0.42 -8.36
N LEU A 225 1.22 -1.71 -8.10
CA LEU A 225 2.00 -2.58 -8.96
C LEU A 225 1.11 -3.58 -9.69
N SER A 226 1.38 -3.77 -10.98
CA SER A 226 0.80 -4.81 -11.82
C SER A 226 1.85 -5.38 -12.76
N ASN A 227 1.88 -6.69 -12.97
CA ASN A 227 2.76 -7.35 -13.94
C ASN A 227 4.23 -6.89 -13.88
N GLY A 228 4.75 -6.68 -12.67
CA GLY A 228 6.14 -6.26 -12.45
C GLY A 228 6.44 -4.79 -12.76
N ARG A 229 5.41 -3.97 -13.03
CA ARG A 229 5.53 -2.53 -13.32
C ARG A 229 4.72 -1.70 -12.33
N ILE A 230 5.08 -0.43 -12.23
CA ILE A 230 4.28 0.54 -11.47
C ILE A 230 3.26 1.16 -12.40
N GLU A 231 1.99 1.02 -12.03
CA GLU A 231 0.86 1.63 -12.73
C GLU A 231 0.64 3.08 -12.32
N GLN A 232 0.77 3.35 -11.01
CA GLN A 232 0.59 4.69 -10.45
C GLN A 232 1.29 4.80 -9.10
N VAL A 233 1.83 5.99 -8.81
CA VAL A 233 2.27 6.39 -7.48
C VAL A 233 1.55 7.68 -7.10
N GLY A 234 0.94 7.73 -5.92
CA GLY A 234 0.25 8.92 -5.44
C GLY A 234 -0.17 8.80 -3.98
N THR A 235 -0.75 9.85 -3.44
CA THR A 235 -1.43 9.81 -2.14
C THR A 235 -2.65 8.88 -2.21
N PRO A 236 -3.15 8.36 -1.07
CA PRO A 236 -4.40 7.56 -1.05
C PRO A 236 -5.55 8.23 -1.81
N LEU A 237 -5.72 9.54 -1.62
CA LEU A 237 -6.75 10.32 -2.29
C LEU A 237 -6.55 10.35 -3.81
N GLU A 238 -5.32 10.59 -4.29
CA GLU A 238 -5.02 10.62 -5.72
C GLU A 238 -5.25 9.26 -6.38
N VAL A 239 -4.80 8.17 -5.75
CA VAL A 239 -4.95 6.82 -6.31
C VAL A 239 -6.42 6.39 -6.36
N TYR A 240 -7.23 6.78 -5.36
CA TYR A 240 -8.65 6.47 -5.31
C TYR A 240 -9.48 7.36 -6.23
N GLU A 241 -9.29 8.69 -6.13
CA GLU A 241 -10.13 9.69 -6.81
C GLU A 241 -9.68 9.99 -8.24
N ARG A 242 -8.39 9.76 -8.58
CA ARG A 242 -7.78 10.09 -9.88
C ARG A 242 -6.94 8.94 -10.41
N PRO A 243 -7.55 7.76 -10.64
CA PRO A 243 -6.84 6.64 -11.24
C PRO A 243 -6.34 7.00 -12.64
N GLN A 244 -5.09 6.60 -12.94
CA GLN A 244 -4.47 6.92 -14.22
C GLN A 244 -4.72 5.86 -15.29
N THR A 245 -5.02 4.61 -14.88
CA THR A 245 -5.28 3.49 -15.78
C THR A 245 -6.56 2.76 -15.39
N ASP A 246 -7.15 2.02 -16.34
CA ASP A 246 -8.31 1.13 -16.10
C ASP A 246 -8.00 0.11 -15.00
N PHE A 247 -6.75 -0.37 -14.98
CA PHE A 247 -6.31 -1.30 -13.94
C PHE A 247 -6.43 -0.67 -12.55
N VAL A 248 -5.88 0.53 -12.35
CA VAL A 248 -5.94 1.22 -11.05
C VAL A 248 -7.38 1.53 -10.66
N ALA A 249 -8.19 2.00 -11.62
CA ALA A 249 -9.61 2.28 -11.41
C ALA A 249 -10.40 1.05 -10.92
N GLY A 250 -10.17 -0.10 -11.54
CA GLY A 250 -10.85 -1.35 -11.22
C GLY A 250 -10.24 -2.09 -10.03
N PHE A 251 -8.94 -1.91 -9.78
CA PHE A 251 -8.26 -2.57 -8.67
C PHE A 251 -8.47 -1.84 -7.33
N ILE A 252 -8.51 -0.51 -7.31
CA ILE A 252 -8.70 0.26 -6.08
C ILE A 252 -10.19 0.55 -5.87
N GLY A 253 -10.81 -0.19 -4.94
CA GLY A 253 -12.24 -0.09 -4.68
C GLY A 253 -13.10 -0.61 -5.85
N ILE A 254 -14.37 -0.22 -5.84
CA ILE A 254 -15.29 -0.49 -6.94
C ILE A 254 -15.34 0.74 -7.83
N SER A 255 -15.30 0.55 -9.15
CA SER A 255 -15.39 1.63 -10.11
C SER A 255 -16.31 1.24 -11.26
N ASN A 256 -17.13 2.17 -11.70
CA ASN A 256 -17.92 2.01 -12.90
C ASN A 256 -17.10 2.48 -14.10
N LEU A 257 -16.78 1.60 -15.01
CA LEU A 257 -16.15 1.96 -16.28
C LEU A 257 -17.25 2.26 -17.29
N ILE A 258 -17.25 3.45 -17.86
CA ILE A 258 -18.27 3.94 -18.75
C ILE A 258 -17.62 4.35 -20.07
N GLU A 259 -18.15 3.84 -21.16
CA GLU A 259 -17.83 4.34 -22.50
C GLU A 259 -19.01 5.19 -22.99
N ARG A 260 -18.78 6.50 -23.14
CA ARG A 260 -19.77 7.44 -23.66
C ARG A 260 -19.06 8.48 -24.53
N ASP A 261 -19.66 8.77 -25.66
CA ASP A 261 -19.16 9.79 -26.61
C ASP A 261 -17.71 9.50 -27.09
N GLY A 262 -17.33 8.21 -27.19
CA GLY A 262 -15.98 7.78 -27.56
C GLY A 262 -14.93 8.05 -26.49
N ARG A 263 -15.35 8.30 -25.25
CA ARG A 263 -14.44 8.50 -24.11
C ARG A 263 -14.60 7.38 -23.10
N HIS A 264 -13.47 6.85 -22.64
CA HIS A 264 -13.41 5.95 -21.50
C HIS A 264 -13.35 6.76 -20.23
N MET A 265 -14.31 6.57 -19.36
CA MET A 265 -14.44 7.30 -18.11
C MET A 265 -14.71 6.33 -16.97
N THR A 266 -14.31 6.73 -15.79
CA THR A 266 -14.68 6.03 -14.56
C THR A 266 -15.44 6.93 -13.62
N ILE A 267 -16.33 6.34 -12.83
CA ILE A 267 -17.05 7.00 -11.75
C ILE A 267 -17.21 6.06 -10.55
N ARG A 268 -16.99 6.58 -9.37
CA ARG A 268 -17.18 5.81 -8.13
C ARG A 268 -18.66 5.60 -7.82
N PRO A 269 -19.07 4.40 -7.34
CA PRO A 269 -20.47 4.07 -7.05
C PRO A 269 -21.16 5.03 -6.08
N GLU A 270 -20.43 5.56 -5.10
CA GLU A 270 -20.96 6.51 -4.10
C GLU A 270 -21.19 7.93 -4.65
N LYS A 271 -20.68 8.23 -5.84
CA LYS A 271 -20.91 9.51 -6.52
C LYS A 271 -22.15 9.49 -7.40
N ILE A 272 -22.70 8.32 -7.66
CA ILE A 272 -23.93 8.17 -8.42
C ILE A 272 -25.12 8.18 -7.45
N ARG A 273 -26.09 9.03 -7.73
CA ARG A 273 -27.34 9.13 -6.94
C ARG A 273 -28.44 8.28 -7.59
N LEU A 274 -29.06 7.43 -6.79
CA LEU A 274 -30.34 6.79 -7.17
C LEU A 274 -31.44 7.75 -6.75
N LEU A 275 -32.17 8.31 -7.75
CA LEU A 275 -33.24 9.30 -7.54
C LEU A 275 -34.52 8.59 -7.10
N ALA A 276 -35.20 9.18 -6.13
CA ALA A 276 -36.54 8.75 -5.77
C ALA A 276 -37.56 9.14 -6.86
N GLU A 277 -38.75 8.56 -6.79
CA GLU A 277 -39.85 8.94 -7.70
C GLU A 277 -40.25 10.40 -7.50
N GLY A 278 -40.23 11.20 -8.58
CA GLY A 278 -40.46 12.64 -8.55
C GLY A 278 -39.30 13.50 -8.06
N GLU A 279 -38.17 12.90 -7.65
CA GLU A 279 -36.99 13.66 -7.26
C GLU A 279 -36.35 14.33 -8.48
N GLU A 280 -36.07 15.64 -8.38
CA GLU A 280 -35.34 16.37 -9.41
C GLU A 280 -33.85 16.11 -9.30
N PRO A 281 -33.13 15.87 -10.42
CA PRO A 281 -31.68 15.69 -10.40
C PRO A 281 -30.99 16.99 -10.04
N PRO A 282 -29.75 16.93 -9.48
CA PRO A 282 -28.92 18.11 -9.28
C PRO A 282 -28.75 18.91 -10.58
N LEU A 283 -28.67 20.24 -10.46
CA LEU A 283 -28.47 21.11 -11.62
C LEU A 283 -27.18 20.74 -12.37
N GLY A 284 -27.31 20.49 -13.68
CA GLY A 284 -26.18 20.10 -14.52
C GLY A 284 -25.81 18.62 -14.45
N ALA A 285 -26.54 17.81 -13.67
CA ALA A 285 -26.30 16.37 -13.60
C ALA A 285 -26.68 15.66 -14.92
N ARG A 286 -25.89 14.68 -15.29
CA ARG A 286 -26.28 13.68 -16.30
C ARG A 286 -27.26 12.72 -15.63
N VAL A 287 -28.32 12.42 -16.33
CA VAL A 287 -29.37 11.49 -15.87
C VAL A 287 -29.46 10.35 -16.86
N GLU A 288 -29.45 9.10 -16.35
CA GLU A 288 -29.72 7.90 -17.13
C GLU A 288 -30.83 7.08 -16.46
N THR A 289 -31.54 6.33 -17.26
CA THR A 289 -32.62 5.43 -16.83
C THR A 289 -32.21 3.99 -17.04
N GLY A 290 -32.84 3.10 -16.28
CA GLY A 290 -32.56 1.69 -16.36
C GLY A 290 -33.42 0.90 -15.39
N ARG A 291 -33.02 -0.32 -15.10
CA ARG A 291 -33.66 -1.21 -14.14
C ARG A 291 -32.71 -1.74 -13.12
N ILE A 292 -33.13 -1.81 -11.87
CA ILE A 292 -32.35 -2.44 -10.81
C ILE A 292 -32.35 -3.95 -11.09
N ARG A 293 -31.16 -4.51 -11.38
CA ARG A 293 -30.98 -5.95 -11.54
C ARG A 293 -30.79 -6.64 -10.18
N ASP A 294 -29.88 -6.11 -9.35
CA ASP A 294 -29.54 -6.69 -8.06
C ASP A 294 -29.45 -5.62 -6.97
N VAL A 295 -29.76 -6.03 -5.74
CA VAL A 295 -29.59 -5.20 -4.53
C VAL A 295 -28.77 -5.97 -3.51
N ILE A 296 -27.60 -5.47 -3.18
CA ILE A 296 -26.66 -6.13 -2.27
C ILE A 296 -26.51 -5.29 -1.00
N TYR A 297 -27.01 -5.81 0.10
CA TYR A 297 -26.85 -5.18 1.42
C TYR A 297 -25.53 -5.55 2.07
N VAL A 298 -24.71 -4.53 2.39
CA VAL A 298 -23.37 -4.69 2.99
C VAL A 298 -23.27 -3.96 4.35
N GLY A 299 -24.34 -3.99 5.14
CA GLY A 299 -24.38 -3.35 6.45
C GLY A 299 -24.43 -1.82 6.37
N VAL A 300 -23.27 -1.15 6.34
CA VAL A 300 -23.20 0.32 6.29
C VAL A 300 -23.68 0.94 4.97
N LEU A 301 -23.70 0.17 3.90
CA LEU A 301 -24.14 0.61 2.59
C LEU A 301 -24.97 -0.47 1.87
N THR A 302 -25.76 -0.04 0.91
CA THR A 302 -26.44 -0.90 -0.06
C THR A 302 -25.93 -0.59 -1.45
N ARG A 303 -25.57 -1.63 -2.21
CA ARG A 303 -25.18 -1.53 -3.62
C ARG A 303 -26.35 -1.93 -4.50
N TYR A 304 -26.64 -1.10 -5.49
CA TYR A 304 -27.65 -1.36 -6.51
C TYR A 304 -26.91 -1.57 -7.83
N ILE A 305 -27.14 -2.69 -8.48
CA ILE A 305 -26.64 -2.94 -9.83
C ILE A 305 -27.78 -2.58 -10.78
N VAL A 306 -27.54 -1.59 -11.64
CA VAL A 306 -28.52 -1.01 -12.54
C VAL A 306 -28.13 -1.30 -13.97
N ASP A 307 -28.98 -2.05 -14.70
CA ASP A 307 -28.86 -2.22 -16.13
C ASP A 307 -29.44 -0.99 -16.82
N LEU A 308 -28.65 -0.32 -17.64
CA LEU A 308 -29.02 0.93 -18.28
C LEU A 308 -29.80 0.71 -19.57
N ASP A 309 -30.83 1.53 -19.82
CA ASP A 309 -31.59 1.52 -21.09
C ASP A 309 -30.69 1.86 -22.29
N ALA A 310 -29.63 2.66 -22.05
CA ALA A 310 -28.64 3.01 -23.08
C ALA A 310 -27.53 1.93 -23.27
N GLY A 311 -27.65 0.81 -22.56
CA GLY A 311 -26.68 -0.28 -22.57
C GLY A 311 -25.55 -0.12 -21.53
N GLY A 312 -25.07 -1.26 -21.03
CA GLY A 312 -24.12 -1.36 -19.95
C GLY A 312 -24.76 -1.42 -18.57
N GLU A 313 -23.94 -1.55 -17.55
CA GLU A 313 -24.37 -1.59 -16.15
C GLU A 313 -23.64 -0.56 -15.31
N LEU A 314 -24.28 -0.07 -14.26
CA LEU A 314 -23.65 0.77 -13.25
C LEU A 314 -23.96 0.26 -11.85
N VAL A 315 -22.98 0.32 -10.98
CA VAL A 315 -23.11 0.08 -9.55
C VAL A 315 -23.32 1.42 -8.86
N VAL A 316 -24.37 1.54 -8.06
CA VAL A 316 -24.67 2.69 -7.22
C VAL A 316 -24.51 2.28 -5.77
N ALA A 317 -23.73 3.00 -4.97
CA ALA A 317 -23.57 2.75 -3.54
C ALA A 317 -24.29 3.83 -2.72
N ARG A 318 -25.21 3.39 -1.85
CA ARG A 318 -25.94 4.28 -0.96
C ARG A 318 -25.68 3.92 0.49
N GLN A 319 -25.31 4.92 1.29
CA GLN A 319 -25.15 4.74 2.73
C GLN A 319 -26.50 4.47 3.41
N ASN A 320 -26.56 3.45 4.26
CA ASN A 320 -27.75 3.06 5.02
C ASN A 320 -27.85 3.94 6.28
N GLN A 321 -28.69 4.96 6.24
CA GLN A 321 -29.02 5.80 7.40
C GLN A 321 -30.13 5.20 8.26
N GLN A 322 -30.98 4.35 7.66
CA GLN A 322 -32.06 3.62 8.31
C GLN A 322 -32.06 2.18 7.80
N ALA A 323 -32.69 1.28 8.53
CA ALA A 323 -32.86 -0.09 8.03
C ALA A 323 -33.54 -0.05 6.64
N PRO A 324 -32.94 -0.66 5.61
CA PRO A 324 -33.55 -0.65 4.28
C PRO A 324 -34.90 -1.35 4.35
N ALA A 325 -35.93 -0.71 3.76
CA ALA A 325 -37.17 -1.40 3.44
C ALA A 325 -36.82 -2.63 2.56
N ALA A 326 -37.52 -3.74 2.75
CA ALA A 326 -37.25 -5.06 2.18
C ALA A 326 -36.51 -5.03 0.83
N THR A 327 -35.24 -5.38 0.86
CA THR A 327 -34.31 -5.34 -0.30
C THR A 327 -34.73 -6.37 -1.39
N HIS A 328 -35.54 -7.37 -1.05
CA HIS A 328 -35.95 -8.43 -1.96
C HIS A 328 -36.99 -8.02 -3.02
N ASP A 329 -37.78 -6.97 -2.78
CA ASP A 329 -38.85 -6.55 -3.70
C ASP A 329 -38.39 -5.51 -4.77
N MET A 330 -37.16 -5.06 -4.74
CA MET A 330 -36.66 -4.03 -5.67
C MET A 330 -36.05 -4.59 -6.97
N GLY A 331 -35.97 -5.92 -7.13
CA GLY A 331 -35.51 -6.54 -8.37
C GLY A 331 -36.44 -6.20 -9.53
N GLN A 332 -35.87 -5.71 -10.66
CA GLN A 332 -36.60 -5.25 -11.86
C GLN A 332 -37.32 -3.89 -11.71
N ALA A 333 -37.18 -3.19 -10.58
CA ALA A 333 -37.77 -1.86 -10.43
C ALA A 333 -37.11 -0.86 -11.40
N PRO A 334 -37.89 0.08 -12.00
CA PRO A 334 -37.29 1.16 -12.80
C PRO A 334 -36.42 2.03 -11.92
N ALA A 335 -35.28 2.44 -12.47
CA ALA A 335 -34.30 3.27 -11.79
C ALA A 335 -33.99 4.52 -12.61
N ARG A 336 -33.87 5.64 -11.92
CA ARG A 336 -33.30 6.88 -12.44
C ARG A 336 -32.04 7.17 -11.64
N ILE A 337 -30.94 7.29 -12.32
CA ILE A 337 -29.64 7.58 -11.69
C ILE A 337 -29.08 8.90 -12.21
N ALA A 338 -28.36 9.61 -11.37
CA ALA A 338 -27.78 10.91 -11.72
C ALA A 338 -26.38 11.09 -11.12
N TRP A 339 -25.52 11.76 -11.87
CA TRP A 339 -24.19 12.18 -11.40
C TRP A 339 -23.76 13.47 -12.05
N LEU A 340 -22.85 14.21 -11.43
CA LEU A 340 -22.26 15.42 -12.00
C LEU A 340 -21.10 15.06 -12.96
N PRO A 341 -20.96 15.72 -14.11
CA PRO A 341 -19.88 15.46 -15.07
C PRO A 341 -18.46 15.58 -14.49
N ASP A 342 -18.25 16.46 -13.52
CA ASP A 342 -16.98 16.65 -12.82
C ASP A 342 -16.61 15.49 -11.87
N GLN A 343 -17.55 14.59 -11.60
CA GLN A 343 -17.33 13.37 -10.83
C GLN A 343 -16.87 12.19 -11.70
N THR A 344 -16.84 12.35 -13.01
CA THR A 344 -16.28 11.38 -13.94
C THR A 344 -14.84 11.72 -14.25
N ILE A 345 -14.00 10.70 -14.38
CA ILE A 345 -12.58 10.84 -14.70
C ILE A 345 -12.32 10.14 -16.02
N THR A 346 -11.72 10.85 -16.96
CA THR A 346 -11.24 10.24 -18.21
C THR A 346 -9.96 9.48 -17.91
N ILE A 347 -9.93 8.21 -18.26
CA ILE A 347 -8.75 7.34 -18.11
C ILE A 347 -8.18 7.02 -19.48
N SER A 348 -6.85 6.92 -19.54
CA SER A 348 -6.18 6.40 -20.74
C SER A 348 -6.36 4.88 -20.76
N GLN A 349 -6.73 4.33 -21.93
CA GLN A 349 -6.61 2.89 -22.14
C GLN A 349 -5.16 2.52 -21.93
N GLY A 350 -4.90 1.64 -20.95
CA GLY A 350 -3.60 0.99 -20.86
C GLY A 350 -3.38 0.26 -22.19
N GLU A 351 -2.19 0.41 -22.78
CA GLU A 351 -1.83 -0.40 -23.95
C GLU A 351 -2.06 -1.86 -23.61
N ASP A 352 -3.03 -2.47 -24.29
CA ASP A 352 -3.40 -3.86 -24.14
C ASP A 352 -2.15 -4.73 -24.27
N ALA A 353 -1.77 -5.35 -23.16
CA ALA A 353 -0.84 -6.47 -23.14
C ALA A 353 -1.58 -7.73 -23.64
N HIS A 354 -2.09 -7.67 -24.87
CA HIS A 354 -2.55 -8.81 -25.66
C HIS A 354 -1.71 -8.92 -26.92
N GLN A 355 -0.56 -9.58 -26.80
CA GLN A 355 0.01 -10.46 -27.84
C GLN A 355 0.86 -11.53 -27.18
#